data_d7a1b68f8389e7551f1d2c024e51274c
#
_entry.id   d7a1b68f8389e7551f1d2c024e51274c
#
_cell.length_a   1.000
_cell.length_b   1.000
_cell.length_c   1.000
_cell.angle_alpha   90.00
_cell.angle_beta   90.00
_cell.angle_gamma   90.00
#
_symmetry.space_group_name_H-M   'P 1'
#
loop_
_entity.id
_entity.type
_entity.pdbx_description
1 polymer ?
#
loop_
_entity_poly.entity_id
_entity_poly.type
_entity_poly.pdbx_seq_one_letter_code
_entity_poly.pdbx_strand_id
1 'polypeptide(L)'
;MRIEIVVFDGFDALDVVAPWEMFARAATIDPGFEVALVRFDGSASVTAADGLQLHVDAELGTPDALFVPGGSWISGTNTGVPREIRRGTLPRIIADLSTSVRWVASVCTGALLLGESGILHGRNATTNPAALEALSEYGANVRHNRVVDDGNIVTAGAVTSGLDLALWLIQRELGGSVAAEVASAVAYPMPTDVWQSPG
;
A
#
# COMPACT_ATOMS: atom_id res chain seq x y z
N MET A 1 -10.75 3.16 13.30
CA MET A 1 -10.03 2.29 12.34
C MET A 1 -8.59 2.76 12.24
N ARG A 2 -7.63 1.89 12.54
CA ARG A 2 -6.19 2.18 12.50
C ARG A 2 -5.54 1.54 11.27
N ILE A 3 -4.97 2.38 10.39
CA ILE A 3 -4.20 1.96 9.22
C ILE A 3 -2.72 2.07 9.58
N GLU A 4 -1.95 1.01 9.35
CA GLU A 4 -0.51 1.04 9.46
C GLU A 4 0.14 0.92 8.07
N ILE A 5 0.96 1.92 7.72
CA ILE A 5 1.78 1.92 6.51
C ILE A 5 3.16 1.40 6.91
N VAL A 6 3.49 0.19 6.50
CA VAL A 6 4.79 -0.40 6.82
C VAL A 6 5.87 0.21 5.93
N VAL A 7 6.97 0.67 6.54
CA VAL A 7 8.10 1.25 5.80
C VAL A 7 9.38 0.44 6.02
N PHE A 8 10.25 0.42 5.01
CA PHE A 8 11.50 -0.32 4.97
C PHE A 8 12.53 0.41 4.11
N ASP A 9 13.83 0.20 4.32
CA ASP A 9 14.85 0.87 3.52
C ASP A 9 14.71 0.56 2.02
N GLY A 10 14.77 1.59 1.20
CA GLY A 10 14.60 1.52 -0.24
C GLY A 10 13.14 1.57 -0.71
N PHE A 11 12.19 1.97 0.15
CA PHE A 11 10.84 2.28 -0.29
C PHE A 11 10.82 3.46 -1.28
N ASP A 12 9.79 3.56 -2.12
CA ASP A 12 9.54 4.76 -2.93
C ASP A 12 8.86 5.83 -2.04
N ALA A 13 9.45 7.03 -1.98
CA ALA A 13 8.98 8.08 -1.09
C ALA A 13 7.51 8.45 -1.33
N LEU A 14 7.08 8.56 -2.58
CA LEU A 14 5.71 8.95 -2.91
C LEU A 14 4.70 7.83 -2.61
N ASP A 15 5.11 6.56 -2.69
CA ASP A 15 4.27 5.42 -2.32
C ASP A 15 3.86 5.42 -0.84
N VAL A 16 4.61 6.14 0.00
CA VAL A 16 4.36 6.29 1.44
C VAL A 16 3.72 7.63 1.76
N VAL A 17 4.37 8.72 1.34
CA VAL A 17 3.97 10.08 1.77
C VAL A 17 2.62 10.48 1.18
N ALA A 18 2.32 10.11 -0.07
CA ALA A 18 1.06 10.46 -0.69
C ALA A 18 -0.15 9.78 -0.03
N PRO A 19 -0.19 8.45 0.16
CA PRO A 19 -1.29 7.81 0.90
C PRO A 19 -1.38 8.27 2.36
N TRP A 20 -0.24 8.46 3.02
CA TRP A 20 -0.20 8.96 4.40
C TRP A 20 -0.88 10.33 4.52
N GLU A 21 -0.57 11.27 3.63
CA GLU A 21 -1.19 12.60 3.59
C GLU A 21 -2.72 12.50 3.44
N MET A 22 -3.19 11.64 2.53
CA MET A 22 -4.63 11.45 2.32
C MET A 22 -5.34 10.90 3.56
N PHE A 23 -4.78 9.84 4.15
CA PHE A 23 -5.35 9.22 5.35
C PHE A 23 -5.26 10.16 6.56
N ALA A 24 -4.17 10.91 6.71
CA ALA A 24 -4.02 11.90 7.79
C ALA A 24 -5.08 13.01 7.68
N ARG A 25 -5.41 13.47 6.48
CA ARG A 25 -6.51 14.42 6.26
C ARG A 25 -7.86 13.81 6.59
N ALA A 26 -8.12 12.59 6.18
CA ALA A 26 -9.35 11.88 6.55
C ALA A 26 -9.51 11.78 8.08
N ALA A 27 -8.41 11.53 8.79
CA ALA A 27 -8.37 11.47 10.25
C ALA A 27 -8.71 12.83 10.93
N THR A 28 -8.51 13.97 10.26
CA THR A 28 -8.97 15.27 10.79
C THR A 28 -10.48 15.46 10.67
N ILE A 29 -11.13 14.74 9.75
CA ILE A 29 -12.59 14.80 9.52
C ILE A 29 -13.30 13.76 10.38
N ASP A 30 -12.75 12.53 10.45
CA ASP A 30 -13.27 11.43 11.27
C ASP A 30 -12.22 11.01 12.32
N PRO A 31 -12.39 11.41 13.60
CA PRO A 31 -11.44 11.06 14.67
C PRO A 31 -11.33 9.56 14.98
N GLY A 32 -12.26 8.75 14.47
CA GLY A 32 -12.19 7.28 14.56
C GLY A 32 -11.26 6.64 13.52
N PHE A 33 -10.68 7.46 12.64
CA PHE A 33 -9.78 7.03 11.58
C PHE A 33 -8.35 7.48 11.89
N GLU A 34 -7.40 6.57 11.91
CA GLU A 34 -6.01 6.83 12.28
C GLU A 34 -5.05 6.24 11.23
N VAL A 35 -3.94 6.92 10.99
CA VAL A 35 -2.84 6.41 10.17
C VAL A 35 -1.52 6.54 10.89
N ALA A 36 -0.68 5.51 10.81
CA ALA A 36 0.68 5.53 11.35
C ALA A 36 1.67 4.98 10.34
N LEU A 37 2.87 5.57 10.29
CA LEU A 37 4.04 4.94 9.67
C LEU A 37 4.65 3.99 10.70
N VAL A 38 4.93 2.76 10.30
CA VAL A 38 5.43 1.73 11.22
C VAL A 38 6.59 0.95 10.63
N ARG A 39 7.45 0.44 11.49
CA ARG A 39 8.54 -0.48 11.14
C ARG A 39 8.32 -1.84 11.79
N PHE A 40 9.01 -2.85 11.27
CA PHE A 40 8.92 -4.23 11.76
C PHE A 40 10.29 -4.80 12.19
N ASP A 41 11.34 -3.96 12.23
CA ASP A 41 12.73 -4.40 12.46
C ASP A 41 13.45 -3.61 13.58
N GLY A 42 12.73 -2.83 14.37
CA GLY A 42 13.26 -2.12 15.54
C GLY A 42 14.13 -0.90 15.23
N SER A 43 14.28 -0.49 13.98
CA SER A 43 15.10 0.66 13.57
C SER A 43 14.30 1.96 13.65
N ALA A 44 14.88 3.04 14.19
CA ALA A 44 14.18 4.32 14.36
C ALA A 44 14.17 5.22 13.11
N SER A 45 14.87 4.85 12.05
CA SER A 45 14.90 5.61 10.80
C SER A 45 14.90 4.69 9.59
N VAL A 46 14.37 5.17 8.50
CA VAL A 46 14.32 4.48 7.20
C VAL A 46 14.69 5.44 6.09
N THR A 47 15.40 4.94 5.09
CA THR A 47 15.84 5.74 3.94
C THR A 47 15.15 5.25 2.68
N ALA A 48 14.44 6.14 1.99
CA ALA A 48 13.83 5.87 0.70
C ALA A 48 14.87 5.64 -0.40
N ALA A 49 14.43 5.10 -1.53
CA ALA A 49 15.30 4.81 -2.67
C ALA A 49 16.01 6.05 -3.25
N ASP A 50 15.37 7.22 -3.13
CA ASP A 50 15.88 8.52 -3.57
C ASP A 50 16.69 9.28 -2.49
N GLY A 51 16.85 8.69 -1.30
CA GLY A 51 17.63 9.25 -0.19
C GLY A 51 16.82 10.06 0.82
N LEU A 52 15.51 10.21 0.66
CA LEU A 52 14.66 10.81 1.70
C LEU A 52 14.72 9.96 2.97
N GLN A 53 15.00 10.60 4.10
CA GLN A 53 14.99 9.93 5.40
C GLN A 53 13.73 10.25 6.18
N LEU A 54 13.10 9.22 6.72
CA LEU A 54 11.98 9.34 7.64
C LEU A 54 12.39 8.84 9.02
N HIS A 55 11.99 9.56 10.04
CA HIS A 55 12.02 9.08 11.42
C HIS A 55 10.70 8.38 11.72
N VAL A 56 10.78 7.16 12.24
CA VAL A 56 9.60 6.31 12.48
C VAL A 56 9.72 5.71 13.87
N ASP A 57 8.93 6.23 14.81
CA ASP A 57 8.97 5.83 16.22
C ASP A 57 8.10 4.61 16.54
N ALA A 58 7.16 4.27 15.64
CA ALA A 58 6.19 3.21 15.89
C ALA A 58 6.66 1.89 15.25
N GLU A 59 6.45 0.81 15.98
CA GLU A 59 6.57 -0.55 15.43
C GLU A 59 5.23 -1.05 14.93
N LEU A 60 5.26 -1.96 13.95
CA LEU A 60 4.10 -2.65 13.43
C LEU A 60 3.39 -3.40 14.55
N GLY A 61 2.12 -3.07 14.73
CA GLY A 61 1.28 -3.62 15.78
C GLY A 61 0.22 -4.58 15.26
N THR A 62 -1.00 -4.39 15.74
CA THR A 62 -2.19 -5.11 15.31
C THR A 62 -3.18 -4.11 14.69
N PRO A 63 -2.92 -3.65 13.45
CA PRO A 63 -3.77 -2.67 12.79
C PRO A 63 -5.13 -3.26 12.37
N ASP A 64 -6.10 -2.38 12.13
CA ASP A 64 -7.32 -2.77 11.41
C ASP A 64 -7.06 -2.99 9.92
N ALA A 65 -6.03 -2.32 9.37
CA ALA A 65 -5.66 -2.43 7.96
C ALA A 65 -4.16 -2.18 7.75
N LEU A 66 -3.57 -2.90 6.78
CA LEU A 66 -2.16 -2.80 6.42
C LEU A 66 -2.00 -2.19 5.04
N PHE A 67 -1.09 -1.20 4.93
CA PHE A 67 -0.70 -0.61 3.65
C PHE A 67 0.79 -0.87 3.36
N VAL A 68 1.09 -1.37 2.16
CA VAL A 68 2.43 -1.84 1.75
C VAL A 68 2.91 -1.04 0.53
N PRO A 69 3.92 -0.17 0.66
CA PRO A 69 4.52 0.56 -0.45
C PRO A 69 5.44 -0.33 -1.29
N GLY A 70 5.78 0.15 -2.48
CA GLY A 70 6.84 -0.40 -3.31
C GLY A 70 8.19 0.27 -3.09
N GLY A 71 9.13 -0.01 -3.98
CA GLY A 71 10.43 0.66 -4.04
C GLY A 71 11.58 -0.24 -4.52
N SER A 72 12.55 0.37 -5.18
CA SER A 72 13.82 -0.20 -5.63
C SER A 72 13.76 -1.40 -6.60
N TRP A 73 12.59 -1.82 -7.05
CA TRP A 73 12.45 -2.95 -7.97
C TRP A 73 13.08 -2.67 -9.33
N ILE A 74 12.77 -1.50 -9.91
CA ILE A 74 13.21 -1.12 -11.28
C ILE A 74 14.70 -0.76 -11.29
N SER A 75 15.21 -0.17 -10.21
CA SER A 75 16.61 0.24 -10.11
C SER A 75 17.60 -0.91 -10.02
N GLY A 76 17.13 -2.14 -9.78
CA GLY A 76 17.98 -3.31 -9.61
C GLY A 76 18.90 -3.26 -8.38
N THR A 77 18.66 -2.33 -7.47
CA THR A 77 19.43 -2.22 -6.22
C THR A 77 19.07 -3.33 -5.25
N ASN A 78 20.00 -3.63 -4.34
CA ASN A 78 19.78 -4.66 -3.31
C ASN A 78 19.09 -4.07 -2.05
N THR A 79 18.09 -3.17 -2.26
CA THR A 79 17.29 -2.52 -1.24
C THR A 79 15.81 -2.67 -1.58
N GLY A 80 14.92 -2.16 -0.74
CA GLY A 80 13.49 -2.13 -1.01
C GLY A 80 12.85 -3.49 -1.19
N VAL A 81 11.85 -3.57 -2.06
CA VAL A 81 11.07 -4.79 -2.33
C VAL A 81 11.95 -6.01 -2.63
N PRO A 82 12.99 -5.95 -3.50
CA PRO A 82 13.85 -7.11 -3.75
C PRO A 82 14.56 -7.62 -2.50
N ARG A 83 14.98 -6.72 -1.60
CA ARG A 83 15.62 -7.11 -0.33
C ARG A 83 14.61 -7.78 0.62
N GLU A 84 13.43 -7.21 0.75
CA GLU A 84 12.43 -7.72 1.69
C GLU A 84 11.85 -9.07 1.24
N ILE A 85 11.72 -9.31 -0.07
CA ILE A 85 11.41 -10.64 -0.63
C ILE A 85 12.50 -11.66 -0.21
N ARG A 86 13.77 -11.34 -0.43
CA ARG A 86 14.86 -12.27 -0.06
C ARG A 86 14.97 -12.53 1.45
N ARG A 87 14.64 -11.53 2.29
CA ARG A 87 14.61 -11.69 3.76
C ARG A 87 13.44 -12.57 4.21
N GLY A 88 12.32 -12.54 3.49
CA GLY A 88 11.13 -13.32 3.79
C GLY A 88 10.40 -12.90 5.08
N THR A 89 10.93 -11.94 5.85
CA THR A 89 10.32 -11.50 7.13
C THR A 89 9.05 -10.72 6.88
N LEU A 90 9.09 -9.67 6.05
CA LEU A 90 7.91 -8.86 5.75
C LEU A 90 6.83 -9.66 5.01
N PRO A 91 7.11 -10.47 3.98
CA PRO A 91 6.10 -11.33 3.38
C PRO A 91 5.37 -12.24 4.38
N ARG A 92 6.10 -12.83 5.33
CA ARG A 92 5.48 -13.66 6.38
C ARG A 92 4.56 -12.85 7.28
N ILE A 93 4.99 -11.67 7.72
CA ILE A 93 4.16 -10.75 8.51
C ILE A 93 2.89 -10.37 7.75
N ILE A 94 3.00 -10.07 6.45
CA ILE A 94 1.85 -9.77 5.59
C ILE A 94 0.88 -10.96 5.55
N ALA A 95 1.39 -12.18 5.37
CA ALA A 95 0.56 -13.39 5.36
C ALA A 95 -0.21 -13.56 6.69
N ASP A 96 0.49 -13.42 7.81
CA ASP A 96 -0.10 -13.56 9.14
C ASP A 96 -1.18 -12.49 9.39
N LEU A 97 -0.89 -11.22 9.14
CA LEU A 97 -1.83 -10.12 9.35
C LEU A 97 -3.04 -10.20 8.41
N SER A 98 -2.87 -10.68 7.17
CA SER A 98 -3.95 -10.75 6.18
C SER A 98 -5.16 -11.55 6.64
N THR A 99 -4.99 -12.43 7.63
CA THR A 99 -6.06 -13.26 8.21
C THR A 99 -6.92 -12.52 9.24
N SER A 100 -6.47 -11.39 9.76
CA SER A 100 -7.11 -10.68 10.87
C SER A 100 -7.47 -9.23 10.56
N VAL A 101 -6.78 -8.58 9.60
CA VAL A 101 -7.08 -7.20 9.20
C VAL A 101 -8.29 -7.14 8.27
N ARG A 102 -8.95 -6.00 8.22
CA ARG A 102 -10.07 -5.74 7.31
C ARG A 102 -9.64 -5.78 5.84
N TRP A 103 -8.45 -5.24 5.57
CA TRP A 103 -7.83 -5.30 4.24
C TRP A 103 -6.32 -5.12 4.30
N VAL A 104 -5.66 -5.68 3.29
CA VAL A 104 -4.27 -5.40 2.96
C VAL A 104 -4.27 -4.66 1.63
N ALA A 105 -3.64 -3.49 1.60
CA ALA A 105 -3.49 -2.71 0.38
C ALA A 105 -2.02 -2.55 0.00
N SER A 106 -1.75 -2.41 -1.30
CA SER A 106 -0.41 -2.12 -1.79
C SER A 106 -0.41 -1.16 -2.96
N VAL A 107 0.67 -0.41 -3.10
CA VAL A 107 0.92 0.45 -4.27
C VAL A 107 2.23 0.06 -4.94
N CYS A 108 2.32 0.30 -6.25
CA CYS A 108 3.52 0.07 -7.04
C CYS A 108 4.02 -1.38 -6.87
N THR A 109 5.30 -1.58 -6.69
CA THR A 109 5.90 -2.91 -6.53
C THR A 109 5.67 -3.55 -5.14
N GLY A 110 4.95 -2.87 -4.25
CA GLY A 110 4.48 -3.46 -2.99
C GLY A 110 3.61 -4.70 -3.21
N ALA A 111 2.89 -4.79 -4.32
CA ALA A 111 2.12 -5.98 -4.68
C ALA A 111 2.98 -7.25 -4.83
N LEU A 112 4.27 -7.12 -5.14
CA LEU A 112 5.18 -8.27 -5.20
C LEU A 112 5.46 -8.85 -3.80
N LEU A 113 5.46 -8.01 -2.75
CA LEU A 113 5.53 -8.48 -1.36
C LEU A 113 4.26 -9.25 -0.96
N LEU A 114 3.10 -8.79 -1.45
CA LEU A 114 1.83 -9.50 -1.29
C LEU A 114 1.85 -10.83 -2.07
N GLY A 115 2.45 -10.84 -3.28
CA GLY A 115 2.65 -12.05 -4.07
C GLY A 115 3.51 -13.07 -3.35
N GLU A 116 4.69 -12.64 -2.86
CA GLU A 116 5.62 -13.49 -2.09
C GLU A 116 4.98 -14.03 -0.80
N SER A 117 4.08 -13.28 -0.17
CA SER A 117 3.34 -13.74 1.01
C SER A 117 2.27 -14.81 0.68
N GLY A 118 1.99 -15.06 -0.60
CA GLY A 118 1.02 -16.05 -1.09
C GLY A 118 -0.43 -15.57 -1.14
N ILE A 119 -0.75 -14.36 -0.63
CA ILE A 119 -2.14 -13.88 -0.54
C ILE A 119 -2.74 -13.43 -1.88
N LEU A 120 -1.92 -13.33 -2.94
CA LEU A 120 -2.38 -12.96 -4.30
C LEU A 120 -2.71 -14.16 -5.20
N HIS A 121 -2.44 -15.38 -4.78
CA HIS A 121 -2.71 -16.55 -5.63
C HIS A 121 -4.21 -16.66 -5.96
N GLY A 122 -4.53 -16.62 -7.25
CA GLY A 122 -5.91 -16.64 -7.75
C GLY A 122 -6.70 -15.34 -7.59
N ARG A 123 -6.09 -14.29 -7.01
CA ARG A 123 -6.73 -12.99 -6.76
C ARG A 123 -6.47 -12.01 -7.91
N ASN A 124 -7.40 -11.08 -8.12
CA ASN A 124 -7.20 -10.00 -9.08
C ASN A 124 -6.31 -8.93 -8.44
N ALA A 125 -5.27 -8.53 -9.17
CA ALA A 125 -4.30 -7.56 -8.66
C ALA A 125 -3.64 -6.75 -9.78
N THR A 126 -3.10 -5.61 -9.40
CA THR A 126 -2.24 -4.78 -10.25
C THR A 126 -0.95 -4.42 -9.50
N THR A 127 0.02 -3.89 -10.24
CA THR A 127 1.30 -3.42 -9.72
C THR A 127 1.87 -2.35 -10.67
N ASN A 128 3.10 -1.91 -10.42
CA ASN A 128 3.82 -1.08 -11.38
C ASN A 128 3.87 -1.77 -12.76
N PRO A 129 3.60 -1.06 -13.87
CA PRO A 129 3.61 -1.63 -15.22
C PRO A 129 4.86 -2.44 -15.57
N ALA A 130 6.03 -2.04 -15.05
CA ALA A 130 7.29 -2.76 -15.27
C ALA A 130 7.41 -4.07 -14.45
N ALA A 131 6.44 -4.37 -13.59
CA ALA A 131 6.45 -5.56 -12.71
C ALA A 131 5.23 -6.48 -12.91
N LEU A 132 4.39 -6.23 -13.92
CA LEU A 132 3.18 -7.01 -14.18
C LEU A 132 3.49 -8.49 -14.49
N GLU A 133 4.57 -8.74 -15.22
CA GLU A 133 5.02 -10.12 -15.51
C GLU A 133 5.42 -10.84 -14.22
N ALA A 134 6.24 -10.21 -13.38
CA ALA A 134 6.62 -10.76 -12.09
C ALA A 134 5.40 -10.99 -11.16
N LEU A 135 4.39 -10.10 -11.21
CA LEU A 135 3.15 -10.29 -10.45
C LEU A 135 2.40 -11.55 -10.91
N SER A 136 2.37 -11.83 -12.21
CA SER A 136 1.71 -13.02 -12.75
C SER A 136 2.36 -14.32 -12.30
N GLU A 137 3.69 -14.32 -12.07
CA GLU A 137 4.43 -15.50 -11.58
C GLU A 137 4.00 -15.93 -10.17
N TYR A 138 3.44 -15.01 -9.37
CA TYR A 138 2.82 -15.31 -8.07
C TYR A 138 1.39 -15.85 -8.17
N GLY A 139 0.90 -16.12 -9.39
CA GLY A 139 -0.43 -16.69 -9.64
C GLY A 139 -1.57 -15.66 -9.51
N ALA A 140 -1.28 -14.37 -9.56
CA ALA A 140 -2.29 -13.33 -9.56
C ALA A 140 -2.98 -13.20 -10.94
N ASN A 141 -4.28 -12.90 -10.96
CA ASN A 141 -5.03 -12.52 -12.15
C ASN A 141 -4.76 -11.03 -12.43
N VAL A 142 -3.76 -10.73 -13.27
CA VAL A 142 -3.29 -9.38 -13.52
C VAL A 142 -4.37 -8.52 -14.17
N ARG A 143 -4.60 -7.33 -13.59
CA ARG A 143 -5.44 -6.26 -14.11
C ARG A 143 -4.59 -5.03 -14.43
N HIS A 144 -5.04 -4.21 -15.38
CA HIS A 144 -4.31 -3.02 -15.82
C HIS A 144 -4.88 -1.71 -15.28
N ASN A 145 -5.88 -1.79 -14.41
CA ASN A 145 -6.48 -0.62 -13.78
C ASN A 145 -5.54 0.04 -12.78
N ARG A 146 -5.73 1.34 -12.57
CA ARG A 146 -4.94 2.09 -11.58
C ARG A 146 -5.16 1.59 -10.15
N VAL A 147 -6.40 1.17 -9.83
CA VAL A 147 -6.75 0.52 -8.56
C VAL A 147 -7.51 -0.77 -8.87
N VAL A 148 -7.19 -1.83 -8.17
CA VAL A 148 -7.89 -3.13 -8.23
C VAL A 148 -8.31 -3.50 -6.82
N ASP A 149 -9.62 -3.46 -6.57
CA ASP A 149 -10.24 -3.86 -5.32
C ASP A 149 -10.82 -5.27 -5.44
N ASP A 150 -10.11 -6.24 -4.90
CA ASP A 150 -10.54 -7.64 -4.83
C ASP A 150 -11.03 -7.99 -3.42
N GLY A 151 -11.80 -7.10 -2.81
CA GLY A 151 -12.42 -7.27 -1.50
C GLY A 151 -11.47 -6.89 -0.34
N ASN A 152 -10.91 -7.87 0.34
CA ASN A 152 -9.96 -7.61 1.42
C ASN A 152 -8.51 -7.42 0.95
N ILE A 153 -8.25 -7.55 -0.35
CA ILE A 153 -6.96 -7.23 -0.98
C ILE A 153 -7.19 -6.11 -2.00
N VAL A 154 -6.47 -5.00 -1.86
CA VAL A 154 -6.62 -3.85 -2.76
C VAL A 154 -5.24 -3.43 -3.24
N THR A 155 -5.02 -3.43 -4.54
CA THR A 155 -3.71 -3.11 -5.12
C THR A 155 -3.79 -1.91 -6.06
N ALA A 156 -2.72 -1.15 -6.16
CA ALA A 156 -2.64 -0.03 -7.10
C ALA A 156 -1.35 -0.06 -7.93
N GLY A 157 -1.42 0.56 -9.10
CA GLY A 157 -0.34 0.64 -10.06
C GLY A 157 0.83 1.50 -9.60
N ALA A 158 1.47 2.20 -10.54
CA ALA A 158 2.68 2.96 -10.24
C ALA A 158 2.41 4.23 -9.43
N VAL A 159 3.29 4.50 -8.51
CA VAL A 159 3.57 5.73 -7.75
C VAL A 159 2.33 6.62 -7.46
N THR A 160 1.88 7.41 -8.44
CA THR A 160 0.71 8.31 -8.27
C THR A 160 -0.61 7.57 -8.07
N SER A 161 -0.69 6.28 -8.41
CA SER A 161 -1.87 5.46 -8.13
C SER A 161 -2.10 5.25 -6.63
N GLY A 162 -1.10 5.56 -5.79
CA GLY A 162 -1.26 5.61 -4.34
C GLY A 162 -2.26 6.65 -3.86
N LEU A 163 -2.37 7.78 -4.58
CA LEU A 163 -3.39 8.81 -4.32
C LEU A 163 -4.79 8.28 -4.63
N ASP A 164 -4.96 7.62 -5.79
CA ASP A 164 -6.23 6.99 -6.18
C ASP A 164 -6.63 5.91 -5.19
N LEU A 165 -5.67 5.07 -4.79
CA LEU A 165 -5.91 3.99 -3.82
C LEU A 165 -6.36 4.54 -2.46
N ALA A 166 -5.67 5.56 -1.94
CA ALA A 166 -6.03 6.16 -0.67
C ALA A 166 -7.43 6.78 -0.70
N LEU A 167 -7.77 7.57 -1.75
CA LEU A 167 -9.10 8.14 -1.91
C LEU A 167 -10.19 7.06 -2.08
N TRP A 168 -9.89 5.99 -2.82
CA TRP A 168 -10.79 4.84 -2.94
C TRP A 168 -11.08 4.19 -1.60
N LEU A 169 -10.03 3.93 -0.80
CA LEU A 169 -10.16 3.34 0.54
C LEU A 169 -10.90 4.27 1.51
N ILE A 170 -10.63 5.59 1.48
CA ILE A 170 -11.39 6.58 2.25
C ILE A 170 -12.87 6.57 1.85
N GLN A 171 -13.15 6.54 0.55
CA GLN A 171 -14.54 6.45 0.07
C GLN A 171 -15.24 5.18 0.54
N ARG A 172 -14.56 4.05 0.53
CA ARG A 172 -15.07 2.75 0.94
C ARG A 172 -15.34 2.68 2.44
N GLU A 173 -14.46 3.24 3.26
CA GLU A 173 -14.54 3.14 4.73
C GLU A 173 -15.34 4.28 5.39
N LEU A 174 -15.24 5.51 4.85
CA LEU A 174 -15.83 6.71 5.44
C LEU A 174 -16.93 7.37 4.57
N GLY A 175 -17.10 6.88 3.35
CA GLY A 175 -18.10 7.40 2.40
C GLY A 175 -17.56 8.49 1.47
N GLY A 176 -18.34 8.72 0.40
CA GLY A 176 -17.93 9.59 -0.71
C GLY A 176 -17.78 11.07 -0.32
N SER A 177 -18.51 11.55 0.69
CA SER A 177 -18.39 12.95 1.15
C SER A 177 -17.03 13.25 1.76
N VAL A 178 -16.53 12.36 2.63
CA VAL A 178 -15.21 12.51 3.23
C VAL A 178 -14.11 12.40 2.17
N ALA A 179 -14.21 11.43 1.26
CA ALA A 179 -13.25 11.28 0.17
C ALA A 179 -13.21 12.52 -0.74
N ALA A 180 -14.38 13.10 -1.08
CA ALA A 180 -14.45 14.31 -1.90
C ALA A 180 -13.86 15.54 -1.20
N GLU A 181 -14.05 15.67 0.11
CA GLU A 181 -13.43 16.74 0.91
C GLU A 181 -11.92 16.62 0.94
N VAL A 182 -11.38 15.42 1.18
CA VAL A 182 -9.93 15.14 1.12
C VAL A 182 -9.37 15.44 -0.28
N ALA A 183 -10.02 14.95 -1.33
CA ALA A 183 -9.62 15.19 -2.73
C ALA A 183 -9.56 16.69 -3.05
N SER A 184 -10.59 17.46 -2.63
CA SER A 184 -10.64 18.92 -2.81
C SER A 184 -9.50 19.63 -2.07
N ALA A 185 -9.19 19.21 -0.83
CA ALA A 185 -8.15 19.84 -0.02
C ALA A 185 -6.74 19.72 -0.62
N VAL A 186 -6.50 18.66 -1.40
CA VAL A 186 -5.21 18.42 -2.08
C VAL A 186 -5.25 18.73 -3.58
N ALA A 187 -6.37 19.28 -4.07
CA ALA A 187 -6.61 19.57 -5.51
C ALA A 187 -6.34 18.35 -6.42
N TYR A 188 -6.70 17.16 -5.97
CA TYR A 188 -6.58 15.91 -6.73
C TYR A 188 -7.97 15.36 -7.10
N PRO A 189 -8.18 14.86 -8.33
CA PRO A 189 -9.47 14.33 -8.74
C PRO A 189 -9.81 13.02 -8.02
N MET A 190 -11.10 12.71 -7.89
CA MET A 190 -11.54 11.39 -7.44
C MET A 190 -11.12 10.30 -8.45
N PRO A 191 -10.77 9.10 -7.98
CA PRO A 191 -10.34 8.00 -8.84
C PRO A 191 -11.48 7.55 -9.77
N THR A 192 -11.16 7.35 -11.06
CA THR A 192 -12.11 6.90 -12.09
C THR A 192 -11.74 5.55 -12.71
N ASP A 193 -10.49 5.11 -12.54
CA ASP A 193 -9.99 3.84 -13.07
C ASP A 193 -9.80 2.83 -11.93
N VAL A 194 -10.93 2.36 -11.41
CA VAL A 194 -11.01 1.36 -10.34
C VAL A 194 -11.72 0.13 -10.87
N TRP A 195 -11.04 -1.02 -10.83
CA TRP A 195 -11.68 -2.32 -11.00
C TRP A 195 -12.11 -2.84 -9.62
N GLN A 196 -13.33 -3.32 -9.53
CA GLN A 196 -13.88 -3.90 -8.32
C GLN A 196 -14.41 -5.30 -8.60
N SER A 197 -14.13 -6.25 -7.71
CA SER A 197 -14.68 -7.60 -7.79
C SER A 197 -16.21 -7.56 -7.80
N PRO A 198 -16.87 -8.28 -8.71
CA PRO A 198 -18.31 -8.50 -8.60
C PRO A 198 -18.62 -9.15 -7.25
N GLY A 199 -19.50 -8.53 -6.49
CA GLY A 199 -19.93 -9.03 -5.19
C GLY A 199 -20.65 -10.39 -5.26
#